data_979244269806e1699954bb6119dcbc48
#
_entry.id   979244269806e1699954bb6119dcbc48
#
_cell.length_a   1.000
_cell.length_b   1.000
_cell.length_c   1.000
_cell.angle_alpha   90.00
_cell.angle_beta   90.00
_cell.angle_gamma   90.00
#
_symmetry.space_group_name_H-M   'P 1'
#
loop_
_entity.id
_entity.type
_entity.pdbx_description
1 polymer ?
#
loop_
_entity_poly.entity_id
_entity_poly.type
_entity_poly.pdbx_seq_one_letter_code
_entity_poly.pdbx_strand_id
1 'polypeptide(L)'
;MKGIILLNGEPYPYAINAGNALVYCCDGAYKWAKSKVRIDKNIGDFDSLDEVPYPPPEEVYPAEKNFTDGEIALKKIIEAGADEIEIYGGGGGREDHFLGNLQLLYKALARGVKCTLITHTS
;
A
#
# COMPACT_ATOMS: atom_id res chain seq x y z
N MET A 1 -14.92 7.71 -0.72
CA MET A 1 -13.61 8.16 -1.22
C MET A 1 -12.75 6.95 -1.53
N LYS A 2 -12.02 7.00 -2.62
CA LYS A 2 -11.15 5.90 -3.05
C LYS A 2 -9.76 6.03 -2.44
N GLY A 3 -9.18 4.90 -2.02
CA GLY A 3 -7.80 4.82 -1.55
C GLY A 3 -6.99 3.87 -2.42
N ILE A 4 -5.70 4.13 -2.52
CA ILE A 4 -4.75 3.27 -3.23
C ILE A 4 -3.60 2.95 -2.28
N ILE A 5 -3.25 1.67 -2.18
CA ILE A 5 -2.12 1.20 -1.39
C ILE A 5 -1.11 0.56 -2.34
N LEU A 6 0.15 0.97 -2.23
CA LEU A 6 1.24 0.48 -3.07
C LEU A 6 2.16 -0.37 -2.20
N LEU A 7 2.32 -1.64 -2.56
CA LEU A 7 3.13 -2.59 -1.80
C LEU A 7 4.44 -2.92 -2.50
N ASN A 8 5.41 -3.34 -1.71
CA ASN A 8 6.76 -3.67 -2.21
C ASN A 8 6.85 -5.14 -2.65
N GLY A 9 5.92 -5.56 -3.51
CA GLY A 9 5.98 -6.83 -4.20
C GLY A 9 6.41 -6.62 -5.63
N GLU A 10 5.84 -7.38 -6.55
CA GLU A 10 6.12 -7.21 -7.97
C GLU A 10 5.61 -5.84 -8.45
N PRO A 11 6.48 -4.98 -9.02
CA PRO A 11 6.05 -3.67 -9.51
C PRO A 11 4.95 -3.79 -10.55
N TYR A 12 3.93 -2.92 -10.43
CA TYR A 12 2.87 -2.86 -11.43
C TYR A 12 3.40 -2.12 -12.67
N PRO A 13 3.40 -2.77 -13.86
CA PRO A 13 4.07 -2.18 -15.02
C PRO A 13 3.26 -1.14 -15.77
N TYR A 14 1.96 -1.05 -15.51
CA TYR A 14 1.08 -0.15 -16.23
C TYR A 14 0.88 1.16 -15.47
N ALA A 15 0.33 2.17 -16.15
CA ALA A 15 0.02 3.44 -15.52
C ALA A 15 -1.08 3.27 -14.46
N ILE A 16 -0.98 4.06 -13.40
CA ILE A 16 -1.98 4.07 -12.32
C ILE A 16 -2.68 5.42 -12.35
N ASN A 17 -3.98 5.41 -12.59
CA ASN A 17 -4.77 6.63 -12.59
C ASN A 17 -5.38 6.83 -11.20
N ALA A 18 -4.72 7.65 -10.39
CA ALA A 18 -5.18 7.91 -9.02
C ALA A 18 -6.35 8.89 -8.96
N GLY A 19 -6.44 9.84 -9.89
CA GLY A 19 -7.48 10.87 -9.81
C GLY A 19 -7.44 11.59 -8.46
N ASN A 20 -8.56 11.58 -7.75
CA ASN A 20 -8.69 12.18 -6.42
C ASN A 20 -8.48 11.19 -5.27
N ALA A 21 -8.02 9.97 -5.56
CA ALA A 21 -7.80 8.98 -4.53
C ALA A 21 -6.64 9.35 -3.62
N LEU A 22 -6.70 8.89 -2.36
CA LEU A 22 -5.53 8.93 -1.48
C LEU A 22 -4.57 7.82 -1.88
N VAL A 23 -3.28 8.12 -1.93
CA VAL A 23 -2.26 7.16 -2.34
C VAL A 23 -1.25 6.98 -1.21
N TYR A 24 -1.24 5.78 -0.61
CA TYR A 24 -0.32 5.41 0.46
C TYR A 24 0.68 4.39 -0.07
N CYS A 25 1.97 4.70 0.09
CA CYS A 25 3.07 3.88 -0.39
C CYS A 25 3.76 3.19 0.78
N CYS A 26 3.99 1.89 0.65
CA CYS A 26 4.60 1.09 1.71
C CYS A 26 6.02 0.70 1.35
N ASP A 27 6.96 0.97 2.27
CA ASP A 27 8.34 0.53 2.19
C ASP A 27 8.95 0.76 0.80
N GLY A 28 9.66 -0.23 0.26
CA GLY A 28 10.39 -0.11 -1.02
C GLY A 28 9.54 0.12 -2.26
N ALA A 29 8.19 0.09 -2.15
CA ALA A 29 7.32 0.41 -3.28
C ALA A 29 7.59 1.79 -3.86
N TYR A 30 8.16 2.69 -3.08
CA TYR A 30 8.53 4.03 -3.53
C TYR A 30 9.40 4.00 -4.78
N LYS A 31 10.31 3.04 -4.89
CA LYS A 31 11.23 2.92 -6.03
C LYS A 31 10.50 2.83 -7.36
N TRP A 32 9.47 1.99 -7.43
CA TRP A 32 8.76 1.80 -8.70
C TRP A 32 7.59 2.76 -8.86
N ALA A 33 7.04 3.27 -7.78
CA ALA A 33 5.80 4.03 -7.81
C ALA A 33 5.99 5.54 -7.98
N LYS A 34 7.11 6.09 -7.52
CA LYS A 34 7.32 7.55 -7.48
C LYS A 34 7.19 8.23 -8.84
N SER A 35 7.52 7.53 -9.92
CA SER A 35 7.44 8.08 -11.28
C SER A 35 6.10 7.78 -11.97
N LYS A 36 5.22 7.01 -11.33
CA LYS A 36 3.97 6.55 -11.94
C LYS A 36 2.74 7.21 -11.37
N VAL A 37 2.79 7.60 -10.10
CA VAL A 37 1.61 8.07 -9.39
C VAL A 37 2.03 9.02 -8.27
N ARG A 38 1.16 10.01 -7.98
CA ARG A 38 1.35 10.89 -6.83
C ARG A 38 1.26 10.07 -5.56
N ILE A 39 2.17 10.32 -4.62
CA ILE A 39 2.19 9.65 -3.32
C ILE A 39 1.81 10.66 -2.25
N ASP A 40 0.75 10.36 -1.48
CA ASP A 40 0.29 11.25 -0.42
C ASP A 40 0.94 10.93 0.93
N LYS A 41 1.25 9.65 1.19
CA LYS A 41 1.95 9.23 2.41
C LYS A 41 2.85 8.04 2.13
N ASN A 42 3.99 8.00 2.81
CA ASN A 42 4.88 6.85 2.83
C ASN A 42 4.86 6.22 4.21
N ILE A 43 4.78 4.89 4.26
CA ILE A 43 4.68 4.12 5.50
C ILE A 43 5.75 3.03 5.50
N GLY A 44 6.49 2.90 6.58
CA GLY A 44 7.59 1.96 6.70
C GLY A 44 8.89 2.65 7.05
N ASP A 45 9.98 1.89 7.13
CA ASP A 45 11.26 2.44 7.52
C ASP A 45 12.11 2.93 6.34
N PHE A 46 11.91 2.40 5.16
CA PHE A 46 12.62 2.79 3.94
C PHE A 46 14.16 2.68 4.02
N ASP A 47 14.68 1.88 4.94
CA ASP A 47 16.12 1.73 5.13
C ASP A 47 16.85 1.23 3.89
N SER A 48 16.16 0.50 3.01
CA SER A 48 16.74 -0.04 1.80
C SER A 48 16.81 0.94 0.63
N LEU A 49 16.29 2.16 0.80
CA LEU A 49 16.32 3.17 -0.25
C LEU A 49 17.58 4.04 -0.15
N ASP A 50 18.12 4.42 -1.30
CA ASP A 50 19.27 5.33 -1.37
C ASP A 50 18.88 6.80 -1.26
N GLU A 51 17.59 7.08 -1.22
CA GLU A 51 17.05 8.43 -1.17
C GLU A 51 15.99 8.55 -0.07
N VAL A 52 15.75 9.77 0.38
CA VAL A 52 14.67 10.04 1.33
C VAL A 52 13.36 10.15 0.58
N PRO A 53 12.36 9.32 0.90
CA PRO A 53 11.06 9.40 0.24
C PRO A 53 10.38 10.75 0.50
N TYR A 54 9.60 11.19 -0.47
CA TYR A 54 8.77 12.38 -0.32
C TYR A 54 7.32 12.02 -0.63
N PRO A 55 6.34 12.28 0.26
CA PRO A 55 6.51 12.87 1.61
C PRO A 55 7.35 12.01 2.55
N PRO A 56 7.98 12.59 3.59
CA PRO A 56 8.76 11.81 4.55
C PRO A 56 7.93 10.68 5.16
N PRO A 57 8.54 9.52 5.44
CA PRO A 57 7.82 8.39 6.02
C PRO A 57 7.20 8.76 7.38
N GLU A 58 5.99 8.24 7.63
CA GLU A 58 5.36 8.40 8.93
C GLU A 58 6.04 7.49 9.96
N GLU A 59 6.14 7.97 11.20
CA GLU A 59 6.65 7.17 12.29
C GLU A 59 5.70 6.02 12.61
N VAL A 60 6.27 4.85 12.88
CA VAL A 60 5.51 3.69 13.31
C VAL A 60 5.59 3.63 14.83
N TYR A 61 4.45 3.78 15.51
CA TYR A 61 4.39 3.72 16.96
C TYR A 61 4.65 2.29 17.47
N PRO A 62 5.18 2.13 18.69
CA PRO A 62 5.49 0.80 19.23
C PRO A 62 4.33 -0.18 19.17
N ALA A 63 3.10 0.27 19.36
CA ALA A 63 1.90 -0.58 19.29
C ALA A 63 1.65 -1.13 17.89
N GLU A 64 2.21 -0.51 16.85
CA GLU A 64 2.01 -0.89 15.45
C GLU A 64 3.14 -1.79 14.94
N LYS A 65 4.20 -2.03 15.70
CA LYS A 65 5.36 -2.81 15.25
C LYS A 65 5.04 -4.27 14.91
N ASN A 66 3.95 -4.81 15.44
CA ASN A 66 3.54 -6.18 15.17
C ASN A 66 2.72 -6.32 13.90
N PHE A 67 2.47 -5.22 13.20
CA PHE A 67 1.70 -5.21 11.95
C PHE A 67 2.62 -4.99 10.76
N THR A 68 2.23 -5.52 9.61
CA THR A 68 2.95 -5.23 8.37
C THR A 68 2.66 -3.79 7.94
N ASP A 69 3.53 -3.24 7.09
CA ASP A 69 3.31 -1.89 6.55
C ASP A 69 1.98 -1.81 5.80
N GLY A 70 1.60 -2.88 5.09
CA GLY A 70 0.32 -2.94 4.39
C GLY A 70 -0.87 -2.86 5.34
N GLU A 71 -0.79 -3.54 6.49
CA GLU A 71 -1.85 -3.48 7.50
C GLU A 71 -1.98 -2.09 8.11
N ILE A 72 -0.85 -1.45 8.39
CA ILE A 72 -0.82 -0.09 8.92
C ILE A 72 -1.41 0.88 7.90
N ALA A 73 -1.01 0.76 6.63
CA ALA A 73 -1.53 1.59 5.55
C ALA A 73 -3.04 1.42 5.40
N LEU A 74 -3.53 0.18 5.44
CA LEU A 74 -4.96 -0.11 5.32
C LEU A 74 -5.74 0.57 6.44
N LYS A 75 -5.28 0.43 7.68
CA LYS A 75 -5.93 1.05 8.83
C LYS A 75 -5.98 2.56 8.67
N LYS A 76 -4.85 3.18 8.33
CA LYS A 76 -4.76 4.64 8.21
C LYS A 76 -5.60 5.18 7.07
N ILE A 77 -5.63 4.50 5.93
CA ILE A 77 -6.39 4.98 4.77
C ILE A 77 -7.90 4.86 5.01
N ILE A 78 -8.33 3.83 5.74
CA ILE A 78 -9.74 3.68 6.13
C ILE A 78 -10.11 4.77 7.14
N GLU A 79 -9.25 5.04 8.11
CA GLU A 79 -9.48 6.11 9.08
C GLU A 79 -9.54 7.48 8.41
N ALA A 80 -8.86 7.65 7.28
CA ALA A 80 -8.91 8.88 6.51
C ALA A 80 -10.19 9.03 5.68
N GLY A 81 -11.02 7.98 5.62
CA GLY A 81 -12.32 8.04 4.98
C GLY A 81 -12.48 7.20 3.72
N ALA A 82 -11.48 6.41 3.35
CA ALA A 82 -11.59 5.56 2.16
C ALA A 82 -12.60 4.43 2.38
N ASP A 83 -13.51 4.27 1.43
CA ASP A 83 -14.51 3.21 1.44
C ASP A 83 -14.34 2.22 0.28
N GLU A 84 -13.45 2.53 -0.64
CA GLU A 84 -13.07 1.66 -1.74
C GLU A 84 -11.54 1.74 -1.89
N ILE A 85 -10.87 0.59 -1.89
CA ILE A 85 -9.41 0.53 -1.88
C ILE A 85 -8.91 -0.38 -2.99
N GLU A 86 -7.89 0.07 -3.72
CA GLU A 86 -7.14 -0.72 -4.67
C GLU A 86 -5.72 -0.93 -4.15
N ILE A 87 -5.22 -2.16 -4.22
CA ILE A 87 -3.87 -2.51 -3.75
C ILE A 87 -3.04 -2.94 -4.96
N TYR A 88 -1.95 -2.25 -5.21
CA TYR A 88 -1.00 -2.54 -6.29
C TYR A 88 0.32 -3.05 -5.70
N GLY A 89 1.04 -3.85 -6.46
CA GLY A 89 2.34 -4.35 -6.04
C GLY A 89 2.27 -5.49 -5.05
N GLY A 90 1.10 -6.08 -4.86
CA GLY A 90 0.93 -7.19 -3.93
C GLY A 90 1.08 -8.56 -4.55
N GLY A 91 1.23 -8.64 -5.88
CA GLY A 91 1.35 -9.90 -6.58
C GLY A 91 2.79 -10.33 -6.79
N GLY A 92 2.95 -11.51 -7.35
CA GLY A 92 4.26 -12.06 -7.71
C GLY A 92 5.11 -12.46 -6.52
N GLY A 93 6.24 -13.10 -6.78
CA GLY A 93 7.21 -13.40 -5.76
C GLY A 93 6.82 -14.53 -4.83
N ARG A 94 6.83 -14.25 -3.53
CA ARG A 94 6.76 -15.30 -2.50
C ARG A 94 5.33 -15.55 -2.05
N GLU A 95 5.02 -16.82 -1.80
CA GLU A 95 3.68 -17.23 -1.35
C GLU A 95 3.28 -16.58 -0.02
N ASP A 96 4.23 -16.40 0.91
CA ASP A 96 3.93 -15.79 2.19
C ASP A 96 3.48 -14.33 2.05
N HIS A 97 4.05 -13.59 1.10
CA HIS A 97 3.59 -12.24 0.78
C HIS A 97 2.18 -12.25 0.20
N PHE A 98 1.89 -13.20 -0.68
CA PHE A 98 0.56 -13.33 -1.27
C PHE A 98 -0.50 -13.62 -0.20
N LEU A 99 -0.22 -14.53 0.72
CA LEU A 99 -1.14 -14.85 1.82
C LEU A 99 -1.37 -13.64 2.72
N GLY A 100 -0.31 -12.89 3.02
CA GLY A 100 -0.44 -11.66 3.82
C GLY A 100 -1.33 -10.64 3.14
N ASN A 101 -1.22 -10.51 1.81
CA ASN A 101 -2.05 -9.58 1.06
C ASN A 101 -3.51 -10.01 1.03
N LEU A 102 -3.79 -11.31 0.98
CA LEU A 102 -5.17 -11.81 1.09
C LEU A 102 -5.78 -11.44 2.44
N GLN A 103 -4.99 -11.46 3.52
CA GLN A 103 -5.48 -11.05 4.84
C GLN A 103 -5.90 -9.58 4.85
N LEU A 104 -5.24 -8.72 4.05
CA LEU A 104 -5.65 -7.32 3.93
C LEU A 104 -7.06 -7.22 3.36
N LEU A 105 -7.38 -8.05 2.36
CA LEU A 105 -8.73 -8.07 1.78
C LEU A 105 -9.77 -8.44 2.83
N TYR A 106 -9.49 -9.44 3.65
CA TYR A 106 -10.40 -9.85 4.72
C TYR A 106 -10.58 -8.75 5.76
N LYS A 107 -9.51 -8.08 6.15
CA LYS A 107 -9.59 -6.98 7.13
C LYS A 107 -10.41 -5.82 6.61
N ALA A 108 -10.26 -5.47 5.34
CA ALA A 108 -11.05 -4.42 4.71
C ALA A 108 -12.53 -4.81 4.68
N LEU A 109 -12.82 -6.04 4.28
CA LEU A 109 -14.19 -6.55 4.23
C LEU A 109 -14.86 -6.51 5.60
N ALA A 110 -14.13 -6.87 6.65
CA ALA A 110 -14.65 -6.83 8.02
C ALA A 110 -15.02 -5.42 8.47
N ARG A 111 -14.44 -4.40 7.83
CA ARG A 111 -14.74 -2.99 8.12
C ARG A 111 -15.76 -2.39 7.14
N GLY A 112 -16.34 -3.23 6.27
CA GLY A 112 -17.32 -2.77 5.29
C GLY A 112 -16.71 -1.99 4.13
N VAL A 113 -15.42 -2.21 3.85
CA VAL A 113 -14.69 -1.51 2.79
C VAL A 113 -14.45 -2.46 1.62
N LYS A 114 -14.76 -2.00 0.40
CA LYS A 114 -14.46 -2.75 -0.81
C LYS A 114 -12.97 -2.65 -1.11
N CYS A 115 -12.30 -3.79 -1.21
CA CYS A 115 -10.86 -3.84 -1.46
C CYS A 115 -10.56 -4.79 -2.62
N THR A 116 -9.74 -4.33 -3.57
CA THR A 116 -9.36 -5.10 -4.75
C THR A 116 -7.83 -5.18 -4.83
N LEU A 117 -7.31 -6.39 -4.99
CA LEU A 117 -5.88 -6.61 -5.23
C LEU A 117 -5.66 -6.62 -6.74
N ILE A 118 -4.86 -5.69 -7.24
CA ILE A 118 -4.62 -5.54 -8.68
C ILE A 118 -3.23 -6.07 -9.03
N THR A 119 -3.21 -7.06 -9.91
CA THR A 119 -1.98 -7.66 -10.41
C THR A 119 -2.02 -7.66 -11.93
N HIS A 120 -0.84 -7.75 -12.56
CA HIS A 120 -0.75 -7.75 -14.01
C HIS A 120 -0.75 -9.15 -14.62
N THR A 121 -0.71 -10.17 -13.79
CA THR A 121 -0.61 -11.57 -14.24
C THR A 121 -1.90 -12.34 -14.09
N SER A 122 -2.91 -11.76 -13.54
CA SER A 122 -4.19 -12.45 -13.29
C SER A 122 -5.15 -12.38 -14.46
#